data_37eae731a79aa9d8b57652efa41b3da4
#
_entry.id   37eae731a79aa9d8b57652efa41b3da4
#
_cell.length_a   1.000
_cell.length_b   1.000
_cell.length_c   1.000
_cell.angle_alpha   90.00
_cell.angle_beta   90.00
_cell.angle_gamma   90.00
#
_symmetry.space_group_name_H-M   'P 1'
#
loop_
_entity.id
_entity.type
_entity.pdbx_description
1 polymer ?
#
loop_
_entity_poly.entity_id
_entity_poly.type
_entity_poly.pdbx_seq_one_letter_code
_entity_poly.pdbx_strand_id
1 'polypeptide(L)'
;GIRDQRVSRGLGDVYKRQEYGAPDFTKIRLEHYEPAFLKGIEEQNAEIKAIVDNPEEPTFENTIVALDKSGGILARVSGVFFALTEADTNDSLTALNEKMAPVLSEHSDNIYLNQDLYKRVADVHQQEQEGKITLTTEQHRLLDKYYKAFVRSGAGLDAGKQSRLREINKELSTLGIAFDNHILNENNAYQLVIENEADLAGLPEWVKAGAAEEAKAAGKEGKWLFTLQNSSRLPFLQYAENRELRKNIYEAYINRGNHDDANDNKEILGKIMALRLEQAKLLGFDCYSNFVLDENMAKNSQTVMDFLNNLWGYSLENAKKEAAELQKIMDKEGKGEKLAAWDWWYYAEKLRQEKYLSLIHI
;
A
#
# COMPACT_ATOMS: atom_id res chain seq x y z
N GLY A 1 30.27 -0.98 20.22
CA GLY A 1 30.44 -1.71 21.41
C GLY A 1 29.21 -1.93 22.27
N ILE A 2 29.24 -1.50 23.54
CA ILE A 2 28.22 -1.83 24.56
C ILE A 2 26.86 -1.13 24.30
N ARG A 3 26.85 0.00 23.58
CA ARG A 3 25.64 0.76 23.23
C ARG A 3 24.78 0.01 22.20
N ASP A 4 25.41 -0.59 21.19
CA ASP A 4 24.71 -1.28 20.11
C ASP A 4 24.07 -2.60 20.55
N GLN A 5 24.73 -3.32 21.47
CA GLN A 5 24.16 -4.54 22.07
C GLN A 5 22.94 -4.29 22.96
N ARG A 6 22.82 -3.10 23.58
CA ARG A 6 21.66 -2.75 24.39
C ARG A 6 20.43 -2.41 23.54
N VAL A 7 20.63 -1.79 22.37
CA VAL A 7 19.55 -1.40 21.47
C VAL A 7 18.95 -2.64 20.79
N SER A 8 19.76 -3.55 20.26
CA SER A 8 19.26 -4.79 19.63
C SER A 8 18.67 -5.78 20.66
N ARG A 9 19.22 -5.86 21.87
CA ARG A 9 18.62 -6.63 22.97
C ARG A 9 17.30 -6.05 23.44
N GLY A 10 17.11 -4.72 23.40
CA GLY A 10 15.89 -4.05 23.78
C GLY A 10 14.66 -4.52 22.98
N LEU A 11 14.75 -4.58 21.65
CA LEU A 11 13.66 -5.08 20.81
C LEU A 11 13.46 -6.59 20.94
N GLY A 12 14.52 -7.40 20.93
CA GLY A 12 14.42 -8.85 21.06
C GLY A 12 13.84 -9.30 22.42
N ASP A 13 14.25 -8.66 23.54
CA ASP A 13 13.73 -8.95 24.87
C ASP A 13 12.30 -8.44 25.08
N VAL A 14 11.93 -7.33 24.45
CA VAL A 14 10.58 -6.78 24.46
C VAL A 14 9.59 -7.80 23.90
N TYR A 15 9.89 -8.45 22.77
CA TYR A 15 9.01 -9.46 22.15
C TYR A 15 8.95 -10.79 22.89
N LYS A 16 9.98 -11.17 23.65
CA LYS A 16 10.02 -12.43 24.40
C LYS A 16 9.28 -12.39 25.75
N ARG A 17 9.03 -11.20 26.28
CA ARG A 17 8.51 -11.00 27.64
C ARG A 17 7.10 -10.44 27.71
N GLN A 18 6.42 -10.26 26.59
CA GLN A 18 5.10 -9.64 26.57
C GLN A 18 3.98 -10.67 26.71
N GLU A 19 3.04 -10.34 27.56
CA GLU A 19 1.77 -11.01 27.65
C GLU A 19 1.06 -10.89 26.29
N TYR A 20 0.61 -12.01 25.73
CA TYR A 20 -0.03 -12.11 24.41
C TYR A 20 0.85 -11.80 23.19
N GLY A 21 2.16 -11.64 23.33
CA GLY A 21 3.06 -11.35 22.20
C GLY A 21 2.90 -9.96 21.56
N ALA A 22 2.23 -9.04 22.26
CA ALA A 22 2.02 -7.67 21.74
C ALA A 22 3.26 -6.78 21.97
N PRO A 23 3.59 -5.85 21.06
CA PRO A 23 4.71 -4.92 21.24
C PRO A 23 4.48 -3.95 22.40
N ASP A 24 5.49 -3.72 23.24
CA ASP A 24 5.44 -2.69 24.29
C ASP A 24 5.87 -1.33 23.74
N PHE A 25 4.92 -0.59 23.16
CA PHE A 25 5.16 0.73 22.58
C PHE A 25 5.66 1.76 23.60
N THR A 26 5.55 1.52 24.91
CA THR A 26 6.14 2.41 25.92
C THR A 26 7.66 2.34 25.95
N LYS A 27 8.25 1.25 25.46
CA LYS A 27 9.70 1.00 25.42
C LYS A 27 10.32 1.14 24.06
N ILE A 28 9.53 0.96 22.98
CA ILE A 28 10.01 1.08 21.61
C ILE A 28 10.22 2.58 21.27
N ARG A 29 11.36 2.90 20.67
CA ARG A 29 11.74 4.22 20.21
C ARG A 29 12.19 4.14 18.75
N LEU A 30 12.10 5.26 18.01
CA LEU A 30 12.53 5.36 16.61
C LEU A 30 13.95 4.82 16.40
N GLU A 31 14.87 5.20 17.28
CA GLU A 31 16.29 4.81 17.24
C GLU A 31 16.54 3.29 17.37
N HIS A 32 15.53 2.52 17.76
CA HIS A 32 15.64 1.07 17.88
C HIS A 32 15.41 0.34 16.54
N TYR A 33 14.66 0.93 15.60
CA TYR A 33 14.24 0.24 14.39
C TYR A 33 15.40 -0.07 13.44
N GLU A 34 16.24 0.91 13.09
CA GLU A 34 17.34 0.68 12.16
C GLU A 34 18.31 -0.41 12.65
N PRO A 35 18.85 -0.36 13.89
CA PRO A 35 19.69 -1.45 14.39
C PRO A 35 18.97 -2.80 14.44
N ALA A 36 17.67 -2.81 14.71
CA ALA A 36 16.89 -4.04 14.74
C ALA A 36 16.65 -4.64 13.35
N PHE A 37 16.41 -3.81 12.32
CA PHE A 37 16.38 -4.22 10.93
C PHE A 37 17.71 -4.84 10.51
N LEU A 38 18.82 -4.13 10.73
CA LEU A 38 20.14 -4.60 10.35
C LEU A 38 20.51 -5.91 11.07
N LYS A 39 20.15 -6.04 12.35
CA LYS A 39 20.35 -7.28 13.10
C LYS A 39 19.45 -8.43 12.59
N GLY A 40 18.20 -8.14 12.26
CA GLY A 40 17.29 -9.13 11.67
C GLY A 40 17.80 -9.63 10.30
N ILE A 41 18.34 -8.73 9.47
CA ILE A 41 18.98 -9.08 8.20
C ILE A 41 20.23 -9.95 8.42
N GLU A 42 21.11 -9.59 9.37
CA GLU A 42 22.30 -10.36 9.69
C GLU A 42 21.94 -11.79 10.13
N GLU A 43 20.96 -11.93 11.03
CA GLU A 43 20.51 -13.22 11.51
C GLU A 43 19.88 -14.06 10.39
N GLN A 44 19.01 -13.48 9.57
CA GLN A 44 18.43 -14.20 8.45
C GLN A 44 19.47 -14.61 7.43
N ASN A 45 20.46 -13.76 7.13
CA ASN A 45 21.57 -14.14 6.26
C ASN A 45 22.36 -15.34 6.79
N ALA A 46 22.59 -15.42 8.12
CA ALA A 46 23.23 -16.58 8.73
C ALA A 46 22.36 -17.85 8.64
N GLU A 47 21.03 -17.72 8.84
CA GLU A 47 20.07 -18.82 8.69
C GLU A 47 20.04 -19.34 7.25
N ILE A 48 19.95 -18.44 6.25
CA ILE A 48 19.99 -18.80 4.82
C ILE A 48 21.32 -19.48 4.48
N LYS A 49 22.44 -18.92 4.97
CA LYS A 49 23.74 -19.53 4.75
C LYS A 49 23.81 -20.94 5.32
N ALA A 50 23.24 -21.20 6.49
CA ALA A 50 23.21 -22.52 7.09
C ALA A 50 22.39 -23.52 6.26
N ILE A 51 21.32 -23.07 5.59
CA ILE A 51 20.55 -23.89 4.65
C ILE A 51 21.40 -24.22 3.42
N VAL A 52 22.05 -23.23 2.83
CA VAL A 52 22.86 -23.39 1.60
C VAL A 52 24.07 -24.28 1.83
N ASP A 53 24.77 -24.06 2.94
CA ASP A 53 25.98 -24.83 3.29
C ASP A 53 25.69 -26.22 3.88
N ASN A 54 24.46 -26.62 4.06
CA ASN A 54 24.12 -27.92 4.59
C ASN A 54 24.60 -29.03 3.64
N PRO A 55 25.53 -29.91 4.05
CA PRO A 55 26.07 -30.96 3.20
C PRO A 55 25.10 -32.10 2.90
N GLU A 56 23.99 -32.18 3.65
CA GLU A 56 22.99 -33.22 3.45
C GLU A 56 22.16 -32.95 2.20
N GLU A 57 21.65 -34.01 1.59
CA GLU A 57 20.68 -33.91 0.48
C GLU A 57 19.48 -33.02 0.87
N PRO A 58 18.99 -32.18 -0.06
CA PRO A 58 17.84 -31.32 0.21
C PRO A 58 16.60 -32.15 0.56
N THR A 59 15.97 -31.80 1.69
CA THR A 59 14.69 -32.38 2.12
C THR A 59 13.69 -31.27 2.39
N PHE A 60 12.42 -31.63 2.51
CA PHE A 60 11.39 -30.68 2.91
C PHE A 60 11.75 -30.00 4.26
N GLU A 61 12.25 -30.76 5.23
CA GLU A 61 12.58 -30.24 6.57
C GLU A 61 13.81 -29.35 6.59
N ASN A 62 14.96 -29.80 5.98
CA ASN A 62 16.22 -29.07 6.07
C ASN A 62 16.31 -27.91 5.04
N THR A 63 15.33 -27.77 4.15
CA THR A 63 15.28 -26.72 3.14
C THR A 63 14.04 -25.86 3.28
N ILE A 64 12.83 -26.43 3.10
CA ILE A 64 11.59 -25.64 3.04
C ILE A 64 11.18 -25.16 4.44
N VAL A 65 11.14 -26.06 5.42
CA VAL A 65 10.79 -25.69 6.81
C VAL A 65 11.85 -24.77 7.42
N ALA A 66 13.13 -25.02 7.13
CA ALA A 66 14.22 -24.15 7.57
C ALA A 66 14.10 -22.75 7.00
N LEU A 67 13.78 -22.63 5.70
CA LEU A 67 13.53 -21.34 5.02
C LEU A 67 12.30 -20.62 5.59
N ASP A 68 11.20 -21.33 5.82
CA ASP A 68 9.96 -20.78 6.38
C ASP A 68 10.14 -20.23 7.80
N LYS A 69 11.02 -20.83 8.58
CA LYS A 69 11.37 -20.38 9.92
C LYS A 69 12.38 -19.24 9.96
N SER A 70 13.07 -18.98 8.84
CA SER A 70 14.10 -17.94 8.79
C SER A 70 13.52 -16.53 8.88
N GLY A 71 14.33 -15.58 9.34
CA GLY A 71 13.99 -14.16 9.39
C GLY A 71 12.96 -13.77 10.46
N GLY A 72 12.75 -14.60 11.48
CA GLY A 72 11.74 -14.35 12.50
C GLY A 72 11.88 -13.01 13.25
N ILE A 73 13.10 -12.50 13.45
CA ILE A 73 13.32 -11.15 14.02
C ILE A 73 12.96 -10.08 13.01
N LEU A 74 13.43 -10.21 11.78
CA LEU A 74 13.15 -9.24 10.72
C LEU A 74 11.64 -9.11 10.46
N ALA A 75 10.92 -10.22 10.41
CA ALA A 75 9.47 -10.23 10.23
C ALA A 75 8.73 -9.47 11.37
N ARG A 76 9.16 -9.65 12.63
CA ARG A 76 8.56 -8.93 13.77
C ARG A 76 8.86 -7.43 13.72
N VAL A 77 10.11 -7.05 13.46
CA VAL A 77 10.49 -5.64 13.35
C VAL A 77 9.73 -4.96 12.20
N SER A 78 9.67 -5.61 11.04
CA SER A 78 8.93 -5.14 9.86
C SER A 78 7.44 -4.97 10.16
N GLY A 79 6.81 -5.97 10.79
CA GLY A 79 5.38 -5.92 11.11
C GLY A 79 5.01 -4.73 12.00
N VAL A 80 5.83 -4.41 13.00
CA VAL A 80 5.59 -3.25 13.87
C VAL A 80 5.88 -1.93 13.15
N PHE A 81 7.02 -1.86 12.47
CA PHE A 81 7.45 -0.63 11.80
C PHE A 81 6.46 -0.21 10.70
N PHE A 82 6.10 -1.13 9.81
CA PHE A 82 5.19 -0.81 8.71
C PHE A 82 3.76 -0.55 9.17
N ALA A 83 3.30 -1.21 10.25
CA ALA A 83 2.01 -0.85 10.85
C ALA A 83 2.00 0.60 11.37
N LEU A 84 3.10 1.08 11.96
CA LEU A 84 3.21 2.48 12.42
C LEU A 84 3.32 3.46 11.25
N THR A 85 4.07 3.14 10.20
CA THR A 85 4.18 4.02 9.02
C THR A 85 2.86 4.20 8.29
N GLU A 86 1.94 3.24 8.38
CA GLU A 86 0.61 3.32 7.78
C GLU A 86 -0.43 4.01 8.69
N ALA A 87 -0.35 3.78 10.00
CA ALA A 87 -1.40 4.19 10.93
C ALA A 87 -1.09 5.49 11.69
N ASP A 88 0.19 5.75 12.01
CA ASP A 88 0.63 6.88 12.86
C ASP A 88 2.03 7.34 12.44
N THR A 89 2.18 7.74 11.18
CA THR A 89 3.46 8.17 10.61
C THR A 89 3.85 9.60 11.03
N ASN A 90 5.14 9.87 10.93
CA ASN A 90 5.74 11.19 11.07
C ASN A 90 7.00 11.30 10.20
N ASP A 91 7.54 12.51 10.06
CA ASP A 91 8.70 12.78 9.20
C ASP A 91 9.90 11.87 9.49
N SER A 92 10.13 11.53 10.76
CA SER A 92 11.25 10.69 11.17
C SER A 92 11.04 9.22 10.79
N LEU A 93 9.81 8.70 10.90
CA LEU A 93 9.45 7.36 10.43
C LEU A 93 9.50 7.30 8.91
N THR A 94 9.03 8.33 8.22
CA THR A 94 9.09 8.46 6.76
C THR A 94 10.54 8.43 6.26
N ALA A 95 11.42 9.24 6.85
CA ALA A 95 12.85 9.27 6.51
C ALA A 95 13.53 7.91 6.75
N LEU A 96 13.17 7.22 7.84
CA LEU A 96 13.70 5.88 8.10
C LEU A 96 13.17 4.85 7.10
N ASN A 97 11.91 4.94 6.69
CA ASN A 97 11.32 4.08 5.65
C ASN A 97 12.05 4.27 4.31
N GLU A 98 12.27 5.51 3.88
CA GLU A 98 13.05 5.82 2.67
C GLU A 98 14.46 5.22 2.70
N LYS A 99 15.11 5.26 3.86
CA LYS A 99 16.44 4.69 4.07
C LYS A 99 16.43 3.17 4.03
N MET A 100 15.45 2.54 4.67
CA MET A 100 15.41 1.08 4.84
C MET A 100 14.83 0.32 3.64
N ALA A 101 13.96 0.92 2.86
CA ALA A 101 13.31 0.24 1.75
C ALA A 101 14.30 -0.35 0.71
N PRO A 102 15.30 0.38 0.21
CA PRO A 102 16.28 -0.20 -0.71
C PRO A 102 17.12 -1.30 -0.04
N VAL A 103 17.41 -1.20 1.26
CA VAL A 103 18.15 -2.21 2.03
C VAL A 103 17.35 -3.51 2.15
N LEU A 104 16.05 -3.40 2.45
CA LEU A 104 15.14 -4.54 2.55
C LEU A 104 14.88 -5.18 1.18
N SER A 105 14.79 -4.37 0.12
CA SER A 105 14.67 -4.85 -1.26
C SER A 105 15.92 -5.65 -1.66
N GLU A 106 17.11 -5.12 -1.41
CA GLU A 106 18.37 -5.81 -1.67
C GLU A 106 18.48 -7.12 -0.88
N HIS A 107 18.09 -7.10 0.39
CA HIS A 107 18.06 -8.30 1.23
C HIS A 107 17.11 -9.38 0.67
N SER A 108 15.92 -9.00 0.26
CA SER A 108 14.97 -9.90 -0.41
C SER A 108 15.56 -10.50 -1.69
N ASP A 109 16.18 -9.67 -2.53
CA ASP A 109 16.85 -10.13 -3.74
C ASP A 109 18.02 -11.08 -3.44
N ASN A 110 18.77 -10.85 -2.36
CA ASN A 110 19.85 -11.73 -1.93
C ASN A 110 19.37 -13.13 -1.52
N ILE A 111 18.13 -13.26 -1.06
CA ILE A 111 17.50 -14.55 -0.78
C ILE A 111 16.92 -15.17 -2.06
N TYR A 112 16.01 -14.47 -2.75
CA TYR A 112 15.23 -15.04 -3.84
C TYR A 112 15.98 -15.15 -5.18
N LEU A 113 17.13 -14.48 -5.35
CA LEU A 113 18.03 -14.64 -6.48
C LEU A 113 19.27 -15.51 -6.15
N ASN A 114 19.29 -16.11 -4.95
CA ASN A 114 20.37 -17.02 -4.56
C ASN A 114 20.25 -18.35 -5.31
N GLN A 115 21.23 -18.64 -6.18
CA GLN A 115 21.22 -19.82 -7.04
C GLN A 115 21.33 -21.13 -6.25
N ASP A 116 22.15 -21.16 -5.20
CA ASP A 116 22.38 -22.37 -4.42
C ASP A 116 21.14 -22.69 -3.56
N LEU A 117 20.51 -21.66 -2.99
CA LEU A 117 19.23 -21.83 -2.27
C LEU A 117 18.13 -22.28 -3.22
N TYR A 118 18.01 -21.64 -4.40
CA TYR A 118 17.05 -22.04 -5.42
C TYR A 118 17.22 -23.49 -5.85
N LYS A 119 18.46 -23.92 -6.07
CA LYS A 119 18.76 -25.30 -6.43
C LYS A 119 18.22 -26.28 -5.38
N ARG A 120 18.46 -26.03 -4.10
CA ARG A 120 17.96 -26.87 -3.01
C ARG A 120 16.42 -26.93 -2.99
N VAL A 121 15.75 -25.80 -3.19
CA VAL A 121 14.27 -25.73 -3.28
C VAL A 121 13.76 -26.49 -4.50
N ALA A 122 14.41 -26.34 -5.66
CA ALA A 122 14.06 -27.05 -6.90
C ALA A 122 14.27 -28.57 -6.78
N ASP A 123 15.34 -29.00 -6.11
CA ASP A 123 15.60 -30.42 -5.86
C ASP A 123 14.49 -31.06 -5.01
N VAL A 124 14.02 -30.38 -3.95
CA VAL A 124 12.88 -30.87 -3.13
C VAL A 124 11.59 -30.90 -3.96
N HIS A 125 11.35 -29.88 -4.79
CA HIS A 125 10.20 -29.82 -5.67
C HIS A 125 10.24 -30.96 -6.71
N GLN A 126 11.39 -31.25 -7.30
CA GLN A 126 11.57 -32.36 -8.23
C GLN A 126 11.35 -33.72 -7.56
N GLN A 127 11.85 -33.93 -6.34
CA GLN A 127 11.62 -35.17 -5.57
C GLN A 127 10.13 -35.44 -5.36
N GLU A 128 9.33 -34.42 -5.10
CA GLU A 128 7.87 -34.53 -4.99
C GLU A 128 7.23 -34.90 -6.33
N GLN A 129 7.60 -34.21 -7.43
CA GLN A 129 7.07 -34.48 -8.76
C GLN A 129 7.39 -35.92 -9.25
N GLU A 130 8.55 -36.43 -8.87
CA GLU A 130 8.98 -37.79 -9.17
C GLU A 130 8.37 -38.86 -8.22
N GLY A 131 7.59 -38.42 -7.22
CA GLY A 131 6.99 -39.32 -6.24
C GLY A 131 7.97 -39.93 -5.23
N LYS A 132 9.18 -39.38 -5.13
CA LYS A 132 10.22 -39.84 -4.18
C LYS A 132 9.90 -39.43 -2.73
N ILE A 133 9.15 -38.37 -2.55
CA ILE A 133 8.64 -37.92 -1.25
C ILE A 133 7.12 -37.74 -1.33
N THR A 134 6.44 -37.95 -0.19
CA THR A 134 5.00 -37.72 -0.06
C THR A 134 4.79 -36.63 0.98
N LEU A 135 4.13 -35.53 0.57
CA LEU A 135 3.84 -34.37 1.40
C LEU A 135 2.34 -34.30 1.73
N THR A 136 1.99 -33.71 2.86
CA THR A 136 0.60 -33.33 3.13
C THR A 136 0.16 -32.21 2.18
N THR A 137 -1.13 -31.91 2.13
CA THR A 137 -1.67 -30.82 1.30
C THR A 137 -1.03 -29.48 1.66
N GLU A 138 -0.84 -29.21 2.94
CA GLU A 138 -0.23 -27.96 3.43
C GLU A 138 1.26 -27.89 3.06
N GLN A 139 1.99 -28.99 3.23
CA GLN A 139 3.41 -29.07 2.87
C GLN A 139 3.62 -28.91 1.37
N HIS A 140 2.80 -29.57 0.54
CA HIS A 140 2.79 -29.37 -0.90
C HIS A 140 2.57 -27.89 -1.26
N ARG A 141 1.56 -27.25 -0.66
CA ARG A 141 1.26 -25.82 -0.90
C ARG A 141 2.41 -24.91 -0.50
N LEU A 142 3.07 -25.20 0.63
CA LEU A 142 4.23 -24.41 1.09
C LEU A 142 5.40 -24.55 0.12
N LEU A 143 5.72 -25.79 -0.32
CA LEU A 143 6.78 -26.05 -1.31
C LEU A 143 6.48 -25.33 -2.63
N ASP A 144 5.27 -25.48 -3.19
CA ASP A 144 4.83 -24.84 -4.43
C ASP A 144 4.96 -23.29 -4.33
N LYS A 145 4.58 -22.72 -3.21
CA LYS A 145 4.72 -21.28 -2.94
C LYS A 145 6.18 -20.81 -3.00
N TYR A 146 7.07 -21.50 -2.28
CA TYR A 146 8.50 -21.13 -2.30
C TYR A 146 9.12 -21.34 -3.67
N TYR A 147 8.88 -22.49 -4.31
CA TYR A 147 9.40 -22.75 -5.65
C TYR A 147 8.96 -21.67 -6.65
N LYS A 148 7.67 -21.33 -6.67
CA LYS A 148 7.15 -20.24 -7.51
C LYS A 148 7.72 -18.88 -7.14
N ALA A 149 7.89 -18.59 -5.86
CA ALA A 149 8.49 -17.32 -5.43
C ALA A 149 9.91 -17.15 -6.01
N PHE A 150 10.75 -18.20 -5.96
CA PHE A 150 12.08 -18.18 -6.56
C PHE A 150 12.03 -18.02 -8.09
N VAL A 151 11.21 -18.80 -8.79
CA VAL A 151 11.06 -18.70 -10.25
C VAL A 151 10.59 -17.31 -10.66
N ARG A 152 9.59 -16.77 -9.99
CA ARG A 152 9.01 -15.45 -10.27
C ARG A 152 9.91 -14.29 -9.87
N SER A 153 10.80 -14.50 -8.92
CA SER A 153 11.86 -13.54 -8.59
C SER A 153 13.04 -13.58 -9.55
N GLY A 154 13.06 -14.53 -10.49
CA GLY A 154 14.09 -14.63 -11.52
C GLY A 154 15.31 -15.47 -11.12
N ALA A 155 15.18 -16.39 -10.15
CA ALA A 155 16.27 -17.28 -9.75
C ALA A 155 16.83 -18.10 -10.93
N GLY A 156 15.99 -18.48 -11.90
CA GLY A 156 16.41 -19.19 -13.10
C GLY A 156 17.05 -18.33 -14.21
N LEU A 157 17.18 -17.03 -14.03
CA LEU A 157 17.77 -16.14 -15.04
C LEU A 157 19.28 -16.20 -15.02
N ASP A 158 19.90 -15.83 -16.14
CA ASP A 158 21.34 -15.62 -16.23
C ASP A 158 21.79 -14.42 -15.37
N ALA A 159 23.10 -14.37 -15.02
CA ALA A 159 23.66 -13.38 -14.12
C ALA A 159 23.43 -11.93 -14.60
N GLY A 160 23.45 -11.67 -15.90
CA GLY A 160 23.22 -10.33 -16.46
C GLY A 160 21.79 -9.87 -16.24
N LYS A 161 20.82 -10.74 -16.51
CA LYS A 161 19.39 -10.44 -16.27
C LYS A 161 19.09 -10.31 -14.77
N GLN A 162 19.69 -11.12 -13.92
CA GLN A 162 19.55 -10.99 -12.47
C GLN A 162 20.11 -9.66 -11.95
N SER A 163 21.28 -9.22 -12.45
CA SER A 163 21.83 -7.90 -12.10
C SER A 163 20.86 -6.78 -12.47
N ARG A 164 20.32 -6.84 -13.70
CA ARG A 164 19.34 -5.84 -14.15
C ARG A 164 18.04 -5.88 -13.32
N LEU A 165 17.57 -7.06 -12.97
CA LEU A 165 16.38 -7.22 -12.13
C LEU A 165 16.56 -6.62 -10.73
N ARG A 166 17.74 -6.78 -10.12
CA ARG A 166 18.09 -6.12 -8.85
C ARG A 166 18.06 -4.60 -8.94
N GLU A 167 18.60 -4.04 -10.03
CA GLU A 167 18.54 -2.59 -10.28
C GLU A 167 17.07 -2.11 -10.38
N ILE A 168 16.24 -2.82 -11.15
CA ILE A 168 14.82 -2.52 -11.31
C ILE A 168 14.09 -2.58 -9.96
N ASN A 169 14.29 -3.63 -9.17
CA ASN A 169 13.63 -3.79 -7.88
C ASN A 169 14.01 -2.65 -6.92
N LYS A 170 15.29 -2.31 -6.85
CA LYS A 170 15.78 -1.20 -6.03
C LYS A 170 15.16 0.13 -6.45
N GLU A 171 15.13 0.41 -7.75
CA GLU A 171 14.56 1.65 -8.29
C GLU A 171 13.06 1.71 -8.06
N LEU A 172 12.31 0.63 -8.31
CA LEU A 172 10.88 0.55 -8.04
C LEU A 172 10.54 0.76 -6.56
N SER A 173 11.35 0.21 -5.64
CA SER A 173 11.19 0.42 -4.20
C SER A 173 11.31 1.90 -3.82
N THR A 174 12.33 2.58 -4.35
CA THR A 174 12.54 4.01 -4.09
C THR A 174 11.44 4.88 -4.71
N LEU A 175 11.08 4.60 -5.98
CA LEU A 175 10.05 5.35 -6.68
C LEU A 175 8.65 5.18 -6.05
N GLY A 176 8.34 3.98 -5.54
CA GLY A 176 7.08 3.73 -4.85
C GLY A 176 6.93 4.59 -3.60
N ILE A 177 7.96 4.65 -2.76
CA ILE A 177 7.96 5.48 -1.55
C ILE A 177 7.87 6.97 -1.90
N ALA A 178 8.63 7.43 -2.90
CA ALA A 178 8.56 8.82 -3.34
C ALA A 178 7.15 9.19 -3.81
N PHE A 179 6.52 8.31 -4.60
CA PHE A 179 5.14 8.49 -5.06
C PHE A 179 4.15 8.66 -3.90
N ASP A 180 4.21 7.77 -2.91
CA ASP A 180 3.32 7.77 -1.76
C ASP A 180 3.54 9.01 -0.88
N ASN A 181 4.80 9.40 -0.66
CA ASN A 181 5.16 10.60 0.11
C ASN A 181 4.64 11.88 -0.55
N HIS A 182 4.73 12.00 -1.88
CA HIS A 182 4.18 13.16 -2.60
C HIS A 182 2.67 13.29 -2.37
N ILE A 183 1.92 12.19 -2.47
CA ILE A 183 0.48 12.18 -2.19
C ILE A 183 0.18 12.54 -0.72
N LEU A 184 0.96 12.00 0.21
CA LEU A 184 0.82 12.30 1.64
C LEU A 184 1.08 13.79 1.94
N ASN A 185 2.16 14.34 1.37
CA ASN A 185 2.51 15.75 1.54
C ASN A 185 1.40 16.67 1.04
N GLU A 186 0.83 16.41 -0.13
CA GLU A 186 -0.28 17.21 -0.64
C GLU A 186 -1.55 17.07 0.20
N ASN A 187 -1.85 15.85 0.67
CA ASN A 187 -2.97 15.65 1.59
C ASN A 187 -2.83 16.50 2.86
N ASN A 188 -1.62 16.58 3.40
CA ASN A 188 -1.35 17.29 4.65
C ASN A 188 -1.21 18.80 4.45
N ALA A 189 -0.74 19.25 3.28
CA ALA A 189 -0.54 20.65 2.97
C ALA A 189 -1.83 21.39 2.59
N TYR A 190 -2.82 20.68 2.04
CA TYR A 190 -4.05 21.31 1.56
C TYR A 190 -4.92 21.81 2.70
N GLN A 191 -5.37 23.06 2.58
CA GLN A 191 -6.22 23.73 3.55
C GLN A 191 -7.28 24.58 2.85
N LEU A 192 -8.54 24.17 2.91
CA LEU A 192 -9.67 25.00 2.54
C LEU A 192 -10.14 25.75 3.80
N VAL A 193 -9.73 27.00 3.93
CA VAL A 193 -10.09 27.86 5.06
C VAL A 193 -11.33 28.68 4.70
N ILE A 194 -12.38 28.56 5.50
CA ILE A 194 -13.61 29.34 5.36
C ILE A 194 -13.64 30.39 6.46
N GLU A 195 -13.82 31.64 6.08
CA GLU A 195 -13.87 32.79 6.99
C GLU A 195 -15.29 33.36 7.16
N ASN A 196 -16.16 33.13 6.14
CA ASN A 196 -17.52 33.64 6.17
C ASN A 196 -18.48 32.49 6.53
N GLU A 197 -19.23 32.67 7.61
CA GLU A 197 -20.21 31.69 8.09
C GLU A 197 -21.28 31.33 7.04
N ALA A 198 -21.61 32.28 6.14
CA ALA A 198 -22.55 32.02 5.05
C ALA A 198 -22.11 30.90 4.10
N ASP A 199 -20.79 30.67 3.96
CA ASP A 199 -20.23 29.61 3.12
C ASP A 199 -20.31 28.21 3.78
N LEU A 200 -20.75 28.14 5.04
CA LEU A 200 -21.03 26.91 5.76
C LEU A 200 -22.48 26.42 5.58
N ALA A 201 -23.26 27.10 4.76
CA ALA A 201 -24.66 26.74 4.51
C ALA A 201 -24.76 25.27 4.06
N GLY A 202 -25.74 24.56 4.61
CA GLY A 202 -26.00 23.14 4.36
C GLY A 202 -25.17 22.16 5.20
N LEU A 203 -24.05 22.61 5.80
CA LEU A 203 -23.21 21.75 6.61
C LEU A 203 -23.86 21.43 7.98
N PRO A 204 -23.91 20.16 8.39
CA PRO A 204 -24.36 19.76 9.74
C PRO A 204 -23.47 20.36 10.83
N GLU A 205 -24.01 20.58 12.04
CA GLU A 205 -23.29 21.18 13.17
C GLU A 205 -22.05 20.39 13.56
N TRP A 206 -22.08 19.06 13.52
CA TRP A 206 -20.92 18.24 13.83
C TRP A 206 -19.78 18.43 12.82
N VAL A 207 -20.08 18.70 11.54
CA VAL A 207 -19.07 19.01 10.50
C VAL A 207 -18.44 20.38 10.77
N LYS A 208 -19.27 21.39 11.08
CA LYS A 208 -18.78 22.74 11.42
C LYS A 208 -17.92 22.73 12.68
N ALA A 209 -18.36 22.02 13.73
CA ALA A 209 -17.59 21.89 14.97
C ALA A 209 -16.22 21.22 14.73
N GLY A 210 -16.17 20.13 13.96
CA GLY A 210 -14.91 19.48 13.58
C GLY A 210 -13.98 20.40 12.80
N ALA A 211 -14.52 21.15 11.83
CA ALA A 211 -13.74 22.09 11.03
C ALA A 211 -13.23 23.30 11.85
N ALA A 212 -13.97 23.73 12.87
CA ALA A 212 -13.53 24.78 13.80
C ALA A 212 -12.38 24.31 14.70
N GLU A 213 -12.43 23.07 15.20
CA GLU A 213 -11.33 22.47 15.98
C GLU A 213 -10.06 22.28 15.13
N GLU A 214 -10.20 21.81 13.88
CA GLU A 214 -9.09 21.72 12.93
C GLU A 214 -8.46 23.12 12.66
N ALA A 215 -9.30 24.13 12.45
CA ALA A 215 -8.81 25.50 12.26
C ALA A 215 -8.07 26.03 13.50
N LYS A 216 -8.56 25.76 14.70
CA LYS A 216 -7.91 26.12 15.96
C LYS A 216 -6.58 25.41 16.12
N ALA A 217 -6.51 24.10 15.84
CA ALA A 217 -5.27 23.33 15.86
C ALA A 217 -4.23 23.86 14.88
N ALA A 218 -4.68 24.40 13.72
CA ALA A 218 -3.83 25.02 12.71
C ALA A 218 -3.53 26.53 13.00
N GLY A 219 -3.85 27.06 14.18
CA GLY A 219 -3.61 28.48 14.56
C GLY A 219 -4.52 29.46 13.82
N LYS A 220 -5.69 29.06 13.34
CA LYS A 220 -6.67 29.87 12.61
C LYS A 220 -8.00 29.97 13.38
N GLU A 221 -7.92 30.24 14.64
CA GLU A 221 -9.09 30.37 15.53
C GLU A 221 -10.13 31.34 14.97
N GLY A 222 -11.41 30.98 15.09
CA GLY A 222 -12.53 31.78 14.56
C GLY A 222 -12.83 31.51 13.07
N LYS A 223 -12.16 30.57 12.45
CA LYS A 223 -12.40 30.11 11.08
C LYS A 223 -12.75 28.61 11.06
N TRP A 224 -13.03 28.08 9.87
CA TRP A 224 -13.29 26.66 9.65
C TRP A 224 -12.29 26.12 8.62
N LEU A 225 -11.64 24.99 8.95
CA LEU A 225 -10.64 24.36 8.10
C LEU A 225 -11.12 23.00 7.62
N PHE A 226 -11.12 22.81 6.30
CA PHE A 226 -11.38 21.53 5.67
C PHE A 226 -10.12 21.04 4.96
N THR A 227 -9.87 19.74 5.06
CA THR A 227 -8.68 19.06 4.51
C THR A 227 -9.09 18.01 3.46
N LEU A 228 -8.11 17.39 2.79
CA LEU A 228 -8.36 16.29 1.85
C LEU A 228 -8.62 14.94 2.54
N GLN A 229 -8.53 14.88 3.86
CA GLN A 229 -8.87 13.67 4.62
C GLN A 229 -10.33 13.27 4.40
N ASN A 230 -10.60 11.96 4.30
CA ASN A 230 -11.94 11.46 4.01
C ASN A 230 -13.00 11.94 5.03
N SER A 231 -12.63 12.02 6.31
CA SER A 231 -13.50 12.51 7.40
C SER A 231 -13.87 14.00 7.26
N SER A 232 -13.07 14.80 6.57
CA SER A 232 -13.30 16.22 6.32
C SER A 232 -13.93 16.44 4.93
N ARG A 233 -13.31 15.91 3.87
CA ARG A 233 -13.69 16.14 2.48
C ARG A 233 -15.06 15.55 2.12
N LEU A 234 -15.34 14.29 2.52
CA LEU A 234 -16.60 13.64 2.10
C LEU A 234 -17.84 14.30 2.69
N PRO A 235 -17.92 14.61 4.00
CA PRO A 235 -19.03 15.39 4.52
C PRO A 235 -19.16 16.77 3.89
N PHE A 236 -18.05 17.43 3.57
CA PHE A 236 -18.08 18.72 2.87
C PHE A 236 -18.74 18.59 1.50
N LEU A 237 -18.32 17.59 0.69
CA LEU A 237 -18.92 17.33 -0.63
C LEU A 237 -20.39 16.91 -0.55
N GLN A 238 -20.81 16.26 0.54
CA GLN A 238 -22.20 15.81 0.73
C GLN A 238 -23.14 16.92 1.13
N TYR A 239 -22.69 17.90 1.93
CA TYR A 239 -23.58 18.81 2.60
C TYR A 239 -23.39 20.30 2.25
N ALA A 240 -22.17 20.73 1.84
CA ALA A 240 -21.93 22.14 1.56
C ALA A 240 -22.77 22.64 0.39
N GLU A 241 -23.53 23.73 0.58
CA GLU A 241 -24.34 24.36 -0.48
C GLU A 241 -23.49 25.14 -1.46
N ASN A 242 -22.33 25.67 -1.04
CA ASN A 242 -21.45 26.43 -1.90
C ASN A 242 -20.78 25.52 -2.92
N ARG A 243 -21.26 25.57 -4.18
CA ARG A 243 -20.81 24.74 -5.28
C ARG A 243 -19.35 24.97 -5.67
N GLU A 244 -18.89 26.21 -5.63
CA GLU A 244 -17.49 26.55 -5.97
C GLU A 244 -16.54 25.98 -4.93
N LEU A 245 -16.87 25.98 -3.67
CA LEU A 245 -16.05 25.38 -2.62
C LEU A 245 -16.04 23.83 -2.73
N ARG A 246 -17.18 23.22 -3.11
CA ARG A 246 -17.20 21.77 -3.43
C ARG A 246 -16.26 21.47 -4.61
N LYS A 247 -16.30 22.26 -5.68
CA LYS A 247 -15.41 22.13 -6.82
C LYS A 247 -13.95 22.25 -6.39
N ASN A 248 -13.61 23.28 -5.62
CA ASN A 248 -12.24 23.52 -5.18
C ASN A 248 -11.65 22.32 -4.42
N ILE A 249 -12.36 21.77 -3.42
CA ILE A 249 -11.87 20.62 -2.65
C ILE A 249 -11.86 19.32 -3.48
N TYR A 250 -12.80 19.16 -4.41
CA TYR A 250 -12.83 18.03 -5.34
C TYR A 250 -11.65 18.06 -6.29
N GLU A 251 -11.41 19.20 -6.96
CA GLU A 251 -10.31 19.37 -7.91
C GLU A 251 -8.95 19.23 -7.20
N ALA A 252 -8.79 19.76 -6.01
CA ALA A 252 -7.58 19.56 -5.22
C ALA A 252 -7.32 18.08 -4.92
N TYR A 253 -8.37 17.32 -4.62
CA TYR A 253 -8.23 15.89 -4.35
C TYR A 253 -7.84 15.05 -5.58
N ILE A 254 -8.47 15.29 -6.73
CA ILE A 254 -8.22 14.49 -7.94
C ILE A 254 -6.91 14.85 -8.65
N ASN A 255 -6.37 16.04 -8.40
CA ASN A 255 -5.13 16.52 -9.02
C ASN A 255 -3.88 16.32 -8.15
N ARG A 256 -3.99 15.57 -7.05
CA ARG A 256 -2.80 15.27 -6.23
C ARG A 256 -1.71 14.59 -7.06
N GLY A 257 -0.48 15.04 -6.87
CA GLY A 257 0.67 14.57 -7.65
C GLY A 257 0.70 15.04 -9.10
N ASN A 258 -0.04 16.12 -9.45
CA ASN A 258 -0.20 16.61 -10.81
C ASN A 258 -0.14 18.16 -10.90
N HIS A 259 0.80 18.79 -10.19
CA HIS A 259 0.88 20.25 -10.07
C HIS A 259 2.17 20.87 -10.65
N ASP A 260 3.04 20.10 -11.31
CA ASP A 260 4.35 20.54 -11.82
C ASP A 260 5.24 21.17 -10.70
N ASP A 261 5.13 20.66 -9.48
CA ASP A 261 5.86 21.10 -8.30
C ASP A 261 6.71 19.96 -7.69
N ALA A 262 7.21 20.15 -6.47
CA ALA A 262 8.06 19.17 -5.78
C ALA A 262 7.33 17.84 -5.45
N ASN A 263 5.99 17.82 -5.44
CA ASN A 263 5.18 16.63 -5.19
C ASN A 263 4.60 16.02 -6.48
N ASP A 264 5.07 16.45 -7.66
CA ASP A 264 4.56 15.93 -8.92
C ASP A 264 4.97 14.47 -9.16
N ASN A 265 4.00 13.64 -9.50
CA ASN A 265 4.19 12.19 -9.70
C ASN A 265 4.18 11.73 -11.17
N LYS A 266 4.00 12.63 -12.14
CA LYS A 266 3.88 12.25 -13.56
C LYS A 266 5.13 11.53 -14.08
N GLU A 267 6.32 12.06 -13.77
CA GLU A 267 7.58 11.45 -14.18
C GLU A 267 7.84 10.13 -13.45
N ILE A 268 7.57 10.10 -12.12
CA ILE A 268 7.69 8.89 -11.30
C ILE A 268 6.80 7.79 -11.83
N LEU A 269 5.53 8.10 -12.13
CA LEU A 269 4.58 7.15 -12.70
C LEU A 269 5.09 6.57 -14.03
N GLY A 270 5.60 7.44 -14.93
CA GLY A 270 6.18 7.01 -16.20
C GLY A 270 7.34 6.04 -16.03
N LYS A 271 8.26 6.32 -15.09
CA LYS A 271 9.39 5.44 -14.75
C LYS A 271 8.92 4.11 -14.16
N ILE A 272 7.98 4.13 -13.21
CA ILE A 272 7.41 2.91 -12.63
C ILE A 272 6.79 2.01 -13.70
N MET A 273 6.03 2.58 -14.62
CA MET A 273 5.40 1.82 -15.71
C MET A 273 6.43 1.19 -16.66
N ALA A 274 7.47 1.93 -17.02
CA ALA A 274 8.55 1.42 -17.87
C ALA A 274 9.33 0.29 -17.19
N LEU A 275 9.72 0.47 -15.93
CA LEU A 275 10.45 -0.54 -15.15
C LEU A 275 9.62 -1.81 -14.91
N ARG A 276 8.34 -1.68 -14.61
CA ARG A 276 7.43 -2.82 -14.47
C ARG A 276 7.26 -3.60 -15.76
N LEU A 277 7.22 -2.93 -16.91
CA LEU A 277 7.17 -3.61 -18.19
C LEU A 277 8.48 -4.35 -18.48
N GLU A 278 9.64 -3.73 -18.20
CA GLU A 278 10.95 -4.36 -18.35
C GLU A 278 11.08 -5.59 -17.43
N GLN A 279 10.69 -5.45 -16.17
CA GLN A 279 10.64 -6.54 -15.19
C GLN A 279 9.82 -7.72 -15.71
N ALA A 280 8.60 -7.47 -16.17
CA ALA A 280 7.74 -8.52 -16.69
C ALA A 280 8.36 -9.24 -17.89
N LYS A 281 8.98 -8.50 -18.82
CA LYS A 281 9.66 -9.08 -19.99
C LYS A 281 10.88 -9.92 -19.62
N LEU A 282 11.68 -9.47 -18.64
CA LEU A 282 12.80 -10.24 -18.12
C LEU A 282 12.34 -11.59 -17.55
N LEU A 283 11.15 -11.61 -16.92
CA LEU A 283 10.54 -12.79 -16.31
C LEU A 283 9.70 -13.62 -17.30
N GLY A 284 9.68 -13.27 -18.58
CA GLY A 284 9.01 -14.03 -19.64
C GLY A 284 7.53 -13.72 -19.85
N PHE A 285 7.05 -12.58 -19.33
CA PHE A 285 5.66 -12.13 -19.49
C PHE A 285 5.55 -10.99 -20.51
N ASP A 286 4.46 -10.95 -21.25
CA ASP A 286 4.21 -9.90 -22.26
C ASP A 286 3.97 -8.52 -21.61
N CYS A 287 3.35 -8.50 -20.43
CA CYS A 287 3.06 -7.29 -19.67
C CYS A 287 3.04 -7.56 -18.16
N TYR A 288 3.18 -6.47 -17.39
CA TYR A 288 3.19 -6.55 -15.92
C TYR A 288 1.88 -7.09 -15.34
N SER A 289 0.75 -6.78 -15.95
CA SER A 289 -0.55 -7.31 -15.50
C SER A 289 -0.60 -8.84 -15.57
N ASN A 290 -0.10 -9.45 -16.65
CA ASN A 290 -0.04 -10.89 -16.77
C ASN A 290 0.91 -11.50 -15.75
N PHE A 291 2.07 -10.87 -15.49
CA PHE A 291 2.98 -11.29 -14.43
C PHE A 291 2.28 -11.31 -13.06
N VAL A 292 1.56 -10.24 -12.70
CA VAL A 292 0.86 -10.16 -11.40
C VAL A 292 -0.27 -11.18 -11.33
N LEU A 293 -1.09 -11.29 -12.40
CA LEU A 293 -2.30 -12.09 -12.41
C LEU A 293 -2.05 -13.60 -12.51
N ASP A 294 -0.87 -14.02 -12.92
CA ASP A 294 -0.49 -15.46 -13.02
C ASP A 294 -0.76 -16.24 -11.71
N GLU A 295 -0.50 -15.61 -10.56
CA GLU A 295 -0.75 -16.19 -9.24
C GLU A 295 -2.14 -15.85 -8.66
N ASN A 296 -2.92 -15.00 -9.33
CA ASN A 296 -4.26 -14.62 -8.89
C ASN A 296 -5.34 -15.50 -9.54
N MET A 297 -6.56 -15.46 -8.99
CA MET A 297 -7.69 -16.24 -9.48
C MET A 297 -8.01 -15.96 -10.96
N ALA A 298 -7.83 -14.74 -11.43
CA ALA A 298 -8.11 -14.36 -12.82
C ALA A 298 -7.09 -14.86 -13.84
N LYS A 299 -5.87 -15.21 -13.42
CA LYS A 299 -4.78 -15.79 -14.22
C LYS A 299 -4.16 -14.89 -15.29
N ASN A 300 -4.92 -14.04 -15.94
CA ASN A 300 -4.44 -13.17 -17.01
C ASN A 300 -5.30 -11.90 -17.15
N SER A 301 -4.76 -10.92 -17.86
CA SER A 301 -5.41 -9.63 -18.08
C SER A 301 -6.69 -9.71 -18.90
N GLN A 302 -6.79 -10.67 -19.84
CA GLN A 302 -8.00 -10.83 -20.65
C GLN A 302 -9.20 -11.22 -19.80
N THR A 303 -9.04 -12.19 -18.89
CA THR A 303 -10.10 -12.59 -17.95
C THR A 303 -10.60 -11.40 -17.10
N VAL A 304 -9.67 -10.56 -16.64
CA VAL A 304 -10.04 -9.35 -15.88
C VAL A 304 -10.82 -8.36 -16.76
N MET A 305 -10.34 -8.11 -17.99
CA MET A 305 -10.99 -7.18 -18.91
C MET A 305 -12.39 -7.66 -19.31
N ASP A 306 -12.57 -8.95 -19.57
CA ASP A 306 -13.87 -9.52 -19.90
C ASP A 306 -14.87 -9.38 -18.75
N PHE A 307 -14.40 -9.67 -17.53
CA PHE A 307 -15.20 -9.46 -16.32
C PHE A 307 -15.59 -7.99 -16.12
N LEU A 308 -14.62 -7.07 -16.22
CA LEU A 308 -14.88 -5.64 -16.07
C LEU A 308 -15.79 -5.08 -17.17
N ASN A 309 -15.61 -5.50 -18.43
CA ASN A 309 -16.45 -5.07 -19.54
C ASN A 309 -17.90 -5.56 -19.38
N ASN A 310 -18.08 -6.77 -18.87
CA ASN A 310 -19.41 -7.29 -18.55
C ASN A 310 -20.10 -6.44 -17.47
N LEU A 311 -19.39 -6.15 -16.35
CA LEU A 311 -19.92 -5.28 -15.29
C LEU A 311 -20.18 -3.85 -15.80
N TRP A 312 -19.26 -3.31 -16.61
CA TRP A 312 -19.33 -1.96 -17.13
C TRP A 312 -20.61 -1.70 -17.93
N GLY A 313 -21.01 -2.66 -18.76
CA GLY A 313 -22.22 -2.54 -19.56
C GLY A 313 -23.47 -2.23 -18.69
N TYR A 314 -23.67 -3.00 -17.63
CA TYR A 314 -24.79 -2.81 -16.70
C TYR A 314 -24.61 -1.56 -15.81
N SER A 315 -23.40 -1.35 -15.30
CA SER A 315 -23.11 -0.25 -14.38
C SER A 315 -23.24 1.11 -15.06
N LEU A 316 -22.79 1.25 -16.32
CA LEU A 316 -22.85 2.50 -17.07
C LEU A 316 -24.30 2.93 -17.33
N GLU A 317 -25.16 2.00 -17.71
CA GLU A 317 -26.59 2.30 -17.94
C GLU A 317 -27.29 2.72 -16.63
N ASN A 318 -26.94 2.11 -15.51
CA ASN A 318 -27.46 2.52 -14.21
C ASN A 318 -26.92 3.90 -13.79
N ALA A 319 -25.63 4.14 -13.94
CA ALA A 319 -25.01 5.44 -13.62
C ALA A 319 -25.61 6.58 -14.44
N LYS A 320 -25.96 6.36 -15.72
CA LYS A 320 -26.67 7.35 -16.54
C LYS A 320 -28.07 7.67 -16.01
N LYS A 321 -28.81 6.66 -15.53
CA LYS A 321 -30.14 6.87 -14.91
C LYS A 321 -30.01 7.65 -13.60
N GLU A 322 -29.06 7.28 -12.75
CA GLU A 322 -28.79 8.00 -11.51
C GLU A 322 -28.38 9.45 -11.79
N ALA A 323 -27.46 9.70 -12.72
CA ALA A 323 -27.06 11.05 -13.11
C ALA A 323 -28.27 11.89 -13.60
N ALA A 324 -29.19 11.28 -14.36
CA ALA A 324 -30.41 11.95 -14.80
C ALA A 324 -31.39 12.27 -13.65
N GLU A 325 -31.46 11.41 -12.61
CA GLU A 325 -32.25 11.70 -11.40
C GLU A 325 -31.62 12.86 -10.61
N LEU A 326 -30.30 12.86 -10.42
CA LEU A 326 -29.58 13.94 -9.74
C LEU A 326 -29.73 15.28 -10.50
N GLN A 327 -29.62 15.25 -11.84
CA GLN A 327 -29.84 16.45 -12.66
C GLN A 327 -31.24 17.04 -12.47
N LYS A 328 -32.29 16.21 -12.38
CA LYS A 328 -33.64 16.69 -12.11
C LYS A 328 -33.79 17.41 -10.76
N ILE A 329 -33.08 16.96 -9.74
CA ILE A 329 -33.07 17.65 -8.44
C ILE A 329 -32.36 18.99 -8.57
N MET A 330 -31.21 19.03 -9.26
CA MET A 330 -30.46 20.24 -9.54
C MET A 330 -31.29 21.27 -10.35
N ASP A 331 -32.03 20.80 -11.35
CA ASP A 331 -32.91 21.64 -12.19
C ASP A 331 -34.03 22.31 -11.38
N LYS A 332 -34.59 21.64 -10.36
CA LYS A 332 -35.58 22.24 -9.46
C LYS A 332 -35.04 23.44 -8.68
N GLU A 333 -33.72 23.52 -8.47
CA GLU A 333 -33.09 24.66 -7.81
C GLU A 333 -32.93 25.88 -8.74
N GLY A 334 -33.26 25.75 -10.03
CA GLY A 334 -33.37 26.85 -10.97
C GLY A 334 -32.06 27.46 -11.46
N LYS A 335 -30.93 26.75 -11.24
CA LYS A 335 -29.59 27.27 -11.57
C LYS A 335 -29.20 27.11 -13.06
N GLY A 336 -29.93 26.29 -13.84
CA GLY A 336 -29.68 26.07 -15.26
C GLY A 336 -28.33 25.44 -15.62
N GLU A 337 -27.68 24.81 -14.65
CA GLU A 337 -26.33 24.23 -14.74
C GLU A 337 -26.41 22.72 -15.00
N LYS A 338 -25.34 22.17 -15.59
CA LYS A 338 -25.19 20.72 -15.73
C LYS A 338 -24.54 20.13 -14.48
N LEU A 339 -24.99 18.93 -14.11
CA LEU A 339 -24.39 18.12 -13.06
C LEU A 339 -22.91 17.85 -13.40
N ALA A 340 -22.02 18.23 -12.49
CA ALA A 340 -20.59 17.98 -12.58
C ALA A 340 -20.16 16.95 -11.55
N ALA A 341 -18.89 16.48 -11.63
CA ALA A 341 -18.38 15.45 -10.74
C ALA A 341 -18.41 15.86 -9.25
N TRP A 342 -18.14 17.12 -8.94
CA TRP A 342 -18.21 17.68 -7.57
C TRP A 342 -19.61 17.87 -7.03
N ASP A 343 -20.65 17.71 -7.87
CA ASP A 343 -22.06 17.80 -7.47
C ASP A 343 -22.64 16.44 -7.07
N TRP A 344 -22.00 15.35 -7.46
CA TRP A 344 -22.52 13.99 -7.31
C TRP A 344 -22.92 13.67 -5.87
N TRP A 345 -21.98 13.83 -4.92
CA TRP A 345 -22.24 13.53 -3.49
C TRP A 345 -23.33 14.40 -2.90
N TYR A 346 -23.37 15.68 -3.27
CA TYR A 346 -24.35 16.62 -2.78
C TYR A 346 -25.76 16.27 -3.23
N TYR A 347 -25.98 16.06 -4.51
CA TYR A 347 -27.31 15.70 -5.03
C TYR A 347 -27.69 14.25 -4.74
N ALA A 348 -26.73 13.32 -4.61
CA ALA A 348 -26.98 11.98 -4.14
C ALA A 348 -27.49 11.96 -2.69
N GLU A 349 -26.94 12.81 -1.82
CA GLU A 349 -27.44 12.97 -0.45
C GLU A 349 -28.83 13.59 -0.42
N LYS A 350 -29.12 14.60 -1.22
CA LYS A 350 -30.48 15.16 -1.36
C LYS A 350 -31.49 14.11 -1.85
N LEU A 351 -31.13 13.33 -2.86
CA LEU A 351 -31.94 12.22 -3.35
C LEU A 351 -32.21 11.18 -2.26
N ARG A 352 -31.16 10.85 -1.48
CA ARG A 352 -31.29 9.92 -0.35
C ARG A 352 -32.26 10.45 0.71
N GLN A 353 -32.19 11.74 1.04
CA GLN A 353 -33.09 12.38 1.98
C GLN A 353 -34.53 12.39 1.44
N GLU A 354 -34.77 12.73 0.17
CA GLU A 354 -36.09 12.68 -0.46
C GLU A 354 -36.70 11.27 -0.45
N LYS A 355 -35.92 10.24 -0.79
CA LYS A 355 -36.40 8.86 -0.92
C LYS A 355 -36.55 8.12 0.41
N TYR A 356 -35.69 8.39 1.35
CA TYR A 356 -35.54 7.55 2.55
C TYR A 356 -35.68 8.34 3.86
N LEU A 357 -36.40 9.41 3.94
CA LEU A 357 -36.82 10.22 5.11
C LEU A 357 -36.26 9.87 6.50
N SER A 358 -35.38 8.91 6.61
CA SER A 358 -34.93 8.30 7.85
C SER A 358 -33.40 8.23 7.95
N LEU A 359 -32.77 9.33 8.25
CA LEU A 359 -31.42 9.37 8.85
C LEU A 359 -31.43 9.00 10.33
N ILE A 360 -32.60 8.87 10.91
CA ILE A 360 -32.80 8.92 12.37
C ILE A 360 -32.40 7.59 13.03
N HIS A 361 -32.17 6.52 12.26
CA HIS A 361 -32.03 5.18 12.84
C HIS A 361 -30.68 4.53 12.56
N ILE A 362 -29.71 5.31 12.13
CA ILE A 362 -28.33 4.90 12.08
C ILE A 362 -27.56 5.60 13.19
#